data_bd7e967fc70b7669d2926d30d1175b75
#
_entry.id   bd7e967fc70b7669d2926d30d1175b75
#
_cell.length_a   1.000
_cell.length_b   1.000
_cell.length_c   1.000
_cell.angle_alpha   90.00
_cell.angle_beta   90.00
_cell.angle_gamma   90.00
#
_symmetry.space_group_name_H-M   'P 1'
#
loop_
_entity.id
_entity.type
_entity.pdbx_description
1 polymer ?
#
loop_
_entity_poly.entity_id
_entity_poly.type
_entity_poly.pdbx_seq_one_letter_code
_entity_poly.pdbx_strand_id
1 'polypeptide(L)'
;MSEKIKVTHADSKTSLDPVDFTNINKIIRQKRVNVSNKNAIKGFFKKLFLIILVLWLLFTFIFGFFVVYNDDMFPKMVPSDLLMYYRLDRDFYVGDVVVVGKNDADYALRIVASGGDEVDISDEGQLIINGSYQAETNIFYPTREYDETTIDIKFPMKLKENEVFALGDMRKGAKDSRYFGPVERDEIKGKVFALYRRSKF
;
A
#
# COMPACT_ATOMS: atom_id res chain seq x y z
N MET A 1 28.58 -24.54 108.31
CA MET A 1 27.77 -23.43 107.78
C MET A 1 27.66 -23.66 106.24
N SER A 2 26.57 -24.24 105.87
CA SER A 2 26.42 -24.69 104.46
C SER A 2 25.23 -23.94 103.86
N GLU A 3 25.54 -23.10 102.90
CA GLU A 3 24.57 -22.24 102.22
C GLU A 3 24.05 -22.98 100.96
N LYS A 4 22.76 -23.25 100.93
CA LYS A 4 22.06 -23.91 99.83
C LYS A 4 21.69 -22.88 98.77
N ILE A 5 22.31 -22.97 97.59
CA ILE A 5 21.92 -22.22 96.43
C ILE A 5 20.65 -22.88 95.82
N LYS A 6 19.57 -22.14 95.81
CA LYS A 6 18.33 -22.51 95.10
C LYS A 6 18.47 -22.14 93.59
N VAL A 7 18.52 -23.16 92.79
CA VAL A 7 18.44 -22.98 91.32
C VAL A 7 16.94 -22.92 90.95
N THR A 8 16.50 -21.78 90.51
CA THR A 8 15.16 -21.59 89.98
C THR A 8 15.21 -21.94 88.49
N HIS A 9 14.56 -23.04 88.15
CA HIS A 9 14.30 -23.36 86.72
C HIS A 9 13.24 -22.39 86.20
N ALA A 10 13.65 -21.55 85.31
CA ALA A 10 12.73 -20.76 84.48
C ALA A 10 12.31 -21.60 83.25
N ASP A 11 11.11 -22.13 83.28
CA ASP A 11 10.43 -22.78 82.18
C ASP A 11 10.04 -21.68 81.14
N SER A 12 10.89 -21.39 80.16
CA SER A 12 10.49 -20.62 79.00
C SER A 12 9.98 -21.60 77.94
N LYS A 13 8.75 -22.04 78.06
CA LYS A 13 8.00 -22.58 76.92
C LYS A 13 7.63 -21.42 76.03
N THR A 14 8.52 -21.06 75.07
CA THR A 14 8.15 -20.26 73.94
C THR A 14 7.32 -21.14 73.01
N SER A 15 5.99 -21.08 73.17
CA SER A 15 5.08 -21.67 72.20
C SER A 15 5.26 -20.90 70.89
N LEU A 16 6.02 -21.47 69.94
CA LEU A 16 6.01 -21.03 68.57
C LEU A 16 4.62 -21.29 68.01
N ASP A 17 3.83 -20.26 67.87
CA ASP A 17 2.52 -20.33 67.18
C ASP A 17 2.70 -21.05 65.89
N PRO A 18 1.85 -22.02 65.53
CA PRO A 18 1.98 -22.72 64.25
C PRO A 18 1.87 -21.69 63.08
N VAL A 19 2.94 -21.61 62.30
CA VAL A 19 2.97 -20.73 61.14
C VAL A 19 1.77 -21.05 60.28
N ASP A 20 0.89 -20.07 60.08
CA ASP A 20 -0.31 -20.23 59.24
C ASP A 20 0.07 -20.35 57.76
N PHE A 21 0.37 -21.57 57.34
CA PHE A 21 0.72 -21.92 55.95
C PHE A 21 -0.42 -21.66 54.96
N THR A 22 -1.67 -21.52 55.44
CA THR A 22 -2.82 -21.22 54.57
C THR A 22 -2.74 -19.83 53.95
N ASN A 23 -2.36 -18.84 54.75
CA ASN A 23 -2.16 -17.47 54.26
C ASN A 23 -0.95 -17.37 53.30
N ILE A 24 0.14 -18.08 53.61
CA ILE A 24 1.33 -18.11 52.76
C ILE A 24 0.99 -18.74 51.39
N ASN A 25 0.30 -19.87 51.37
CA ASN A 25 -0.12 -20.53 50.15
C ASN A 25 -1.08 -19.68 49.29
N LYS A 26 -1.97 -18.94 49.96
CA LYS A 26 -2.88 -18.00 49.28
C LYS A 26 -2.12 -16.85 48.59
N ILE A 27 -1.14 -16.26 49.27
CA ILE A 27 -0.28 -15.20 48.75
C ILE A 27 0.58 -15.71 47.57
N ILE A 28 1.17 -16.89 47.69
CA ILE A 28 1.96 -17.52 46.63
C ILE A 28 1.09 -17.79 45.41
N ARG A 29 -0.13 -18.30 45.62
CA ARG A 29 -1.08 -18.57 44.52
C ARG A 29 -1.51 -17.29 43.84
N GLN A 30 -1.82 -16.22 44.54
CA GLN A 30 -2.15 -14.92 43.96
C GLN A 30 -0.98 -14.31 43.21
N LYS A 31 0.25 -14.37 43.73
CA LYS A 31 1.43 -13.89 43.00
C LYS A 31 1.67 -14.69 41.72
N ARG A 32 1.54 -16.02 41.74
CA ARG A 32 1.68 -16.86 40.54
C ARG A 32 0.64 -16.53 39.48
N VAL A 33 -0.61 -16.35 39.84
CA VAL A 33 -1.69 -15.97 38.93
C VAL A 33 -1.42 -14.61 38.34
N ASN A 34 -1.02 -13.61 39.11
CA ASN A 34 -0.72 -12.26 38.63
C ASN A 34 0.49 -12.22 37.68
N VAL A 35 1.54 -12.99 37.97
CA VAL A 35 2.72 -13.09 37.09
C VAL A 35 2.36 -13.83 35.81
N SER A 36 1.59 -14.92 35.91
CA SER A 36 1.09 -15.66 34.72
C SER A 36 0.24 -14.78 33.81
N ASN A 37 -0.69 -14.01 34.39
CA ASN A 37 -1.54 -13.09 33.63
C ASN A 37 -0.73 -11.96 32.96
N LYS A 38 0.24 -11.38 33.65
CA LYS A 38 1.12 -10.35 33.05
C LYS A 38 1.93 -10.90 31.89
N ASN A 39 2.44 -12.12 32.00
CA ASN A 39 3.19 -12.76 30.93
C ASN A 39 2.29 -13.16 29.74
N ALA A 40 1.07 -13.63 30.01
CA ALA A 40 0.06 -13.92 29.01
C ALA A 40 -0.34 -12.65 28.23
N ILE A 41 -0.56 -11.54 28.95
CA ILE A 41 -0.88 -10.24 28.34
C ILE A 41 0.28 -9.74 27.48
N LYS A 42 1.52 -9.79 27.98
CA LYS A 42 2.71 -9.43 27.19
C LYS A 42 2.85 -10.31 25.95
N GLY A 43 2.63 -11.62 26.09
CA GLY A 43 2.64 -12.57 24.99
C GLY A 43 1.57 -12.27 23.93
N PHE A 44 0.37 -11.90 24.36
CA PHE A 44 -0.71 -11.48 23.48
C PHE A 44 -0.34 -10.23 22.68
N PHE A 45 0.13 -9.16 23.35
CA PHE A 45 0.53 -7.93 22.65
C PHE A 45 1.70 -8.14 21.70
N LYS A 46 2.66 -9.00 22.06
CA LYS A 46 3.77 -9.37 21.15
C LYS A 46 3.26 -10.07 19.89
N LYS A 47 2.33 -11.02 20.01
CA LYS A 47 1.71 -11.71 18.87
C LYS A 47 0.89 -10.74 18.03
N LEU A 48 0.09 -9.89 18.66
CA LEU A 48 -0.71 -8.87 17.98
C LEU A 48 0.18 -7.90 17.19
N PHE A 49 1.25 -7.41 17.81
CA PHE A 49 2.23 -6.56 17.14
C PHE A 49 2.87 -7.25 15.92
N LEU A 50 3.25 -8.53 16.07
CA LEU A 50 3.82 -9.30 14.97
C LEU A 50 2.83 -9.44 13.81
N ILE A 51 1.55 -9.72 14.10
CA ILE A 51 0.50 -9.81 13.07
C ILE A 51 0.34 -8.47 12.36
N ILE A 52 0.24 -7.37 13.11
CA ILE A 52 0.12 -6.02 12.52
C ILE A 52 1.34 -5.69 11.67
N LEU A 53 2.54 -6.02 12.12
CA LEU A 53 3.78 -5.80 11.37
C LEU A 53 3.78 -6.59 10.05
N VAL A 54 3.39 -7.87 10.10
CA VAL A 54 3.29 -8.72 8.89
C VAL A 54 2.25 -8.17 7.92
N LEU A 55 1.07 -7.79 8.41
CA LEU A 55 0.03 -7.18 7.58
C LEU A 55 0.52 -5.87 6.97
N TRP A 56 1.17 -5.01 7.75
CA TRP A 56 1.72 -3.75 7.25
C TRP A 56 2.76 -3.97 6.15
N LEU A 57 3.68 -4.93 6.34
CA LEU A 57 4.66 -5.31 5.31
C LEU A 57 3.96 -5.82 4.05
N LEU A 58 2.99 -6.75 4.19
CA LEU A 58 2.24 -7.28 3.05
C LEU A 58 1.54 -6.16 2.28
N PHE A 59 0.82 -5.27 2.98
CA PHE A 59 0.14 -4.15 2.33
C PHE A 59 1.12 -3.21 1.62
N THR A 60 2.26 -2.91 2.23
CA THR A 60 3.27 -2.01 1.65
C THR A 60 3.91 -2.60 0.38
N PHE A 61 4.16 -3.91 0.34
CA PHE A 61 4.78 -4.55 -0.82
C PHE A 61 3.77 -4.89 -1.92
N ILE A 62 2.54 -5.27 -1.57
CA ILE A 62 1.53 -5.75 -2.51
C ILE A 62 0.75 -4.59 -3.13
N PHE A 63 0.34 -3.63 -2.31
CA PHE A 63 -0.51 -2.53 -2.73
C PHE A 63 0.21 -1.20 -2.72
N GLY A 64 -0.22 -0.30 -3.58
CA GLY A 64 0.20 1.10 -3.57
C GLY A 64 -1.01 2.01 -3.57
N PHE A 65 -0.77 3.25 -3.14
CA PHE A 65 -1.78 4.30 -3.11
C PHE A 65 -1.27 5.48 -3.91
N PHE A 66 -2.16 6.10 -4.68
CA PHE A 66 -1.88 7.28 -5.47
C PHE A 66 -3.04 8.26 -5.32
N VAL A 67 -2.75 9.48 -4.95
CA VAL A 67 -3.75 10.55 -4.91
C VAL A 67 -3.71 11.28 -6.24
N VAL A 68 -4.85 11.32 -6.92
CA VAL A 68 -4.99 12.07 -8.17
C VAL A 68 -4.86 13.56 -7.87
N TYR A 69 -3.91 14.24 -8.52
CA TYR A 69 -3.63 15.66 -8.29
C TYR A 69 -3.98 16.56 -9.48
N ASN A 70 -4.29 15.96 -10.64
CA ASN A 70 -4.60 16.64 -11.88
C ASN A 70 -5.88 16.09 -12.52
N ASP A 71 -6.25 16.66 -13.67
CA ASP A 71 -7.46 16.29 -14.41
C ASP A 71 -7.19 15.30 -15.55
N ASP A 72 -5.99 14.71 -15.67
CA ASP A 72 -5.58 13.88 -16.82
C ASP A 72 -6.52 12.72 -17.10
N MET A 73 -7.23 12.24 -16.07
CA MET A 73 -8.17 11.12 -16.17
C MET A 73 -9.64 11.52 -16.02
N PHE A 74 -9.93 12.84 -16.15
CA PHE A 74 -11.32 13.33 -16.11
C PHE A 74 -12.16 12.74 -17.26
N PRO A 75 -13.44 12.43 -17.07
CA PRO A 75 -14.26 12.61 -15.85
C PRO A 75 -14.23 11.41 -14.90
N LYS A 76 -13.58 10.32 -15.26
CA LYS A 76 -13.59 9.09 -14.46
C LYS A 76 -12.87 9.25 -13.13
N MET A 77 -11.80 10.03 -13.13
CA MET A 77 -11.02 10.37 -11.94
C MET A 77 -10.90 11.89 -11.84
N VAL A 78 -11.00 12.40 -10.63
CA VAL A 78 -10.91 13.83 -10.35
C VAL A 78 -9.85 14.10 -9.29
N PRO A 79 -9.30 15.32 -9.19
CA PRO A 79 -8.35 15.67 -8.15
C PRO A 79 -8.87 15.33 -6.75
N SER A 80 -8.01 14.79 -5.92
CA SER A 80 -8.27 14.27 -4.57
C SER A 80 -8.93 12.88 -4.51
N ASP A 81 -9.20 12.22 -5.63
CA ASP A 81 -9.53 10.79 -5.62
C ASP A 81 -8.30 9.98 -5.17
N LEU A 82 -8.54 8.94 -4.35
CA LEU A 82 -7.50 8.00 -3.94
C LEU A 82 -7.60 6.74 -4.77
N LEU A 83 -6.55 6.43 -5.52
CA LEU A 83 -6.43 5.20 -6.28
C LEU A 83 -5.67 4.17 -5.47
N MET A 84 -6.13 2.93 -5.52
CA MET A 84 -5.41 1.77 -5.03
C MET A 84 -4.93 0.95 -6.22
N TYR A 85 -3.64 0.63 -6.24
CA TYR A 85 -3.05 -0.17 -7.31
C TYR A 85 -2.30 -1.38 -6.78
N TYR A 86 -2.27 -2.44 -7.57
CA TYR A 86 -1.64 -3.70 -7.26
C TYR A 86 -0.26 -3.77 -7.92
N ARG A 87 0.78 -4.05 -7.13
CA ARG A 87 2.18 -3.96 -7.58
C ARG A 87 2.72 -5.24 -8.18
N LEU A 88 2.16 -6.39 -7.81
CA LEU A 88 2.71 -7.70 -8.19
C LEU A 88 2.21 -8.19 -9.55
N ASP A 89 1.08 -7.66 -10.03
CA ASP A 89 0.58 -7.96 -11.36
C ASP A 89 1.41 -7.15 -12.38
N ARG A 90 2.06 -7.87 -13.30
CA ARG A 90 2.85 -7.31 -14.38
C ARG A 90 2.24 -7.57 -15.75
N ASP A 91 1.07 -8.22 -15.77
CA ASP A 91 0.29 -8.47 -16.98
C ASP A 91 -0.62 -7.27 -17.23
N PHE A 92 -0.13 -6.36 -18.04
CA PHE A 92 -0.84 -5.14 -18.42
C PHE A 92 -1.49 -5.30 -19.79
N TYR A 93 -2.79 -4.97 -19.87
CA TYR A 93 -3.60 -5.08 -21.08
C TYR A 93 -4.13 -3.71 -21.51
N VAL A 94 -4.46 -3.62 -22.79
CA VAL A 94 -5.15 -2.44 -23.34
C VAL A 94 -6.47 -2.22 -22.61
N GLY A 95 -6.70 -0.99 -22.18
CA GLY A 95 -7.85 -0.58 -21.36
C GLY A 95 -7.55 -0.49 -19.86
N ASP A 96 -6.47 -1.12 -19.36
CA ASP A 96 -6.08 -1.01 -17.97
C ASP A 96 -5.67 0.43 -17.60
N VAL A 97 -6.06 0.86 -16.41
CA VAL A 97 -5.52 2.08 -15.81
C VAL A 97 -4.35 1.70 -14.91
N VAL A 98 -3.24 2.37 -15.11
CA VAL A 98 -1.98 2.11 -14.42
C VAL A 98 -1.42 3.38 -13.78
N VAL A 99 -0.63 3.21 -12.74
CA VAL A 99 0.19 4.29 -12.19
C VAL A 99 1.59 4.17 -12.75
N VAL A 100 2.02 5.19 -13.46
CA VAL A 100 3.31 5.28 -14.16
C VAL A 100 4.20 6.27 -13.43
N GLY A 101 5.46 5.91 -13.18
CA GLY A 101 6.49 6.84 -12.72
C GLY A 101 7.35 7.31 -13.88
N LYS A 102 7.30 8.59 -14.24
CA LYS A 102 8.05 9.17 -15.35
C LYS A 102 8.52 10.58 -15.01
N ASN A 103 9.78 10.91 -15.31
CA ASN A 103 10.33 12.27 -15.10
C ASN A 103 10.11 12.80 -13.65
N ASP A 104 10.44 11.98 -12.65
CA ASP A 104 10.28 12.27 -11.21
C ASP A 104 8.85 12.56 -10.76
N ALA A 105 7.84 12.22 -11.56
CA ALA A 105 6.43 12.36 -11.24
C ALA A 105 5.65 11.05 -11.49
N ASP A 106 4.53 10.93 -10.81
CA ASP A 106 3.60 9.81 -11.00
C ASP A 106 2.36 10.27 -11.75
N TYR A 107 1.90 9.44 -12.67
CA TYR A 107 0.73 9.69 -13.50
C TYR A 107 -0.21 8.49 -13.45
N ALA A 108 -1.50 8.76 -13.36
CA ALA A 108 -2.51 7.74 -13.63
C ALA A 108 -2.89 7.83 -15.12
N LEU A 109 -2.72 6.76 -15.88
CA LEU A 109 -2.92 6.73 -17.33
C LEU A 109 -3.61 5.44 -17.74
N ARG A 110 -4.23 5.46 -18.93
CA ARG A 110 -4.83 4.27 -19.54
C ARG A 110 -3.97 3.73 -20.67
N ILE A 111 -3.67 2.45 -20.63
CA ILE A 111 -2.98 1.76 -21.72
C ILE A 111 -3.91 1.68 -22.93
N VAL A 112 -3.43 2.17 -24.07
CA VAL A 112 -4.17 2.13 -25.34
C VAL A 112 -3.50 1.25 -26.39
N ALA A 113 -2.18 0.98 -26.24
CA ALA A 113 -1.45 0.05 -27.08
C ALA A 113 -0.34 -0.61 -26.28
N SER A 114 0.13 -1.77 -26.70
CA SER A 114 1.16 -2.58 -26.06
C SER A 114 2.25 -3.02 -27.01
N GLY A 115 3.29 -3.67 -26.49
CA GLY A 115 4.45 -4.08 -27.26
C GLY A 115 4.11 -4.76 -28.58
N GLY A 116 4.80 -4.35 -29.64
CA GLY A 116 4.58 -4.79 -31.02
C GLY A 116 3.53 -4.01 -31.81
N ASP A 117 2.66 -3.25 -31.13
CA ASP A 117 1.68 -2.39 -31.80
C ASP A 117 2.35 -1.18 -32.48
N GLU A 118 1.76 -0.73 -33.57
CA GLU A 118 2.06 0.55 -34.21
C GLU A 118 1.01 1.58 -33.83
N VAL A 119 1.45 2.69 -33.27
CA VAL A 119 0.60 3.80 -32.81
C VAL A 119 0.74 4.97 -33.77
N ASP A 120 -0.38 5.51 -34.21
CA ASP A 120 -0.44 6.71 -35.03
C ASP A 120 -1.57 7.64 -34.58
N ILE A 121 -1.48 8.90 -34.95
CA ILE A 121 -2.47 9.93 -34.65
C ILE A 121 -2.77 10.68 -35.97
N SER A 122 -4.04 10.65 -36.40
CA SER A 122 -4.43 11.36 -37.60
C SER A 122 -4.41 12.89 -37.42
N ASP A 123 -4.38 13.63 -38.53
CA ASP A 123 -4.48 15.11 -38.54
C ASP A 123 -5.75 15.61 -37.80
N GLU A 124 -6.85 14.82 -37.85
CA GLU A 124 -8.09 15.13 -37.15
C GLU A 124 -8.02 14.81 -35.64
N GLY A 125 -6.94 14.18 -35.21
CA GLY A 125 -6.73 13.80 -33.81
C GLY A 125 -7.44 12.50 -33.41
N GLN A 126 -7.50 11.54 -34.33
CA GLN A 126 -8.00 10.19 -34.04
C GLN A 126 -6.84 9.24 -33.77
N LEU A 127 -6.97 8.43 -32.73
CA LEU A 127 -5.99 7.40 -32.39
C LEU A 127 -6.10 6.23 -33.39
N ILE A 128 -4.97 5.83 -33.96
CA ILE A 128 -4.86 4.71 -34.88
C ILE A 128 -3.91 3.69 -34.28
N ILE A 129 -4.34 2.44 -34.19
CA ILE A 129 -3.52 1.33 -33.73
C ILE A 129 -3.49 0.25 -34.81
N ASN A 130 -2.29 -0.10 -35.27
CA ASN A 130 -2.06 -1.08 -36.34
C ASN A 130 -2.88 -0.74 -37.62
N GLY A 131 -2.95 0.55 -37.99
CA GLY A 131 -3.70 1.05 -39.13
C GLY A 131 -5.22 1.12 -38.96
N SER A 132 -5.74 0.78 -37.74
CA SER A 132 -7.18 0.80 -37.48
C SER A 132 -7.54 1.96 -36.55
N TYR A 133 -8.54 2.74 -36.93
CA TYR A 133 -9.09 3.82 -36.11
C TYR A 133 -9.73 3.25 -34.85
N GLN A 134 -9.37 3.83 -33.68
CA GLN A 134 -9.91 3.40 -32.40
C GLN A 134 -11.19 4.17 -32.07
N ALA A 135 -12.27 3.43 -31.76
CA ALA A 135 -13.52 4.02 -31.31
C ALA A 135 -13.41 4.39 -29.82
N GLU A 136 -13.10 5.63 -29.54
CA GLU A 136 -12.89 6.13 -28.18
C GLU A 136 -14.21 6.69 -27.59
N THR A 137 -15.16 5.81 -27.26
CA THR A 137 -16.53 6.15 -26.86
C THR A 137 -16.65 6.99 -25.59
N ASN A 138 -15.62 7.05 -24.76
CA ASN A 138 -15.62 7.78 -23.47
C ASN A 138 -14.59 8.92 -23.44
N ILE A 139 -14.07 9.29 -24.59
CA ILE A 139 -13.07 10.36 -24.74
C ILE A 139 -13.75 11.55 -25.41
N PHE A 140 -13.71 12.69 -24.76
CA PHE A 140 -14.47 13.89 -25.19
C PHE A 140 -13.67 14.84 -26.08
N TYR A 141 -12.35 14.67 -26.12
CA TYR A 141 -11.44 15.53 -26.88
C TYR A 141 -10.59 14.72 -27.86
N PRO A 142 -10.29 15.27 -29.04
CA PRO A 142 -9.40 14.62 -30.01
C PRO A 142 -8.04 14.29 -29.37
N THR A 143 -7.49 13.15 -29.74
CA THR A 143 -6.14 12.73 -29.40
C THR A 143 -5.18 13.42 -30.36
N ARG A 144 -4.64 14.58 -29.99
CA ARG A 144 -3.72 15.35 -30.81
C ARG A 144 -2.29 15.16 -30.34
N GLU A 145 -1.32 15.30 -31.23
CA GLU A 145 0.08 15.42 -30.86
C GLU A 145 0.29 16.66 -29.98
N TYR A 146 1.38 16.66 -29.24
CA TYR A 146 1.83 17.85 -28.52
C TYR A 146 2.73 18.70 -29.41
N ASP A 147 2.54 20.02 -29.38
CA ASP A 147 3.42 20.96 -30.05
C ASP A 147 4.81 21.01 -29.37
N GLU A 148 4.84 20.87 -28.07
CA GLU A 148 6.06 20.82 -27.27
C GLU A 148 6.12 19.49 -26.49
N THR A 149 7.04 18.62 -26.86
CA THR A 149 7.29 17.34 -26.20
C THR A 149 8.61 17.35 -25.46
N THR A 150 8.78 16.50 -24.44
CA THR A 150 10.06 16.33 -23.75
C THR A 150 11.11 15.62 -24.59
N ILE A 151 10.66 14.90 -25.61
CA ILE A 151 11.49 14.17 -26.59
C ILE A 151 10.92 14.37 -27.99
N ASP A 152 11.72 14.11 -29.02
CA ASP A 152 11.27 14.14 -30.42
C ASP A 152 10.42 12.89 -30.74
N ILE A 153 9.11 13.00 -30.47
CA ILE A 153 8.13 11.95 -30.73
C ILE A 153 7.62 12.10 -32.16
N LYS A 154 7.70 11.01 -32.92
CA LYS A 154 7.21 10.96 -34.31
C LYS A 154 6.21 9.85 -34.49
N PHE A 155 5.12 10.15 -35.16
CA PHE A 155 4.11 9.18 -35.58
C PHE A 155 4.20 8.89 -37.08
N PRO A 156 3.88 7.68 -37.53
CA PRO A 156 3.57 6.51 -36.72
C PRO A 156 4.80 5.98 -35.97
N MET A 157 4.58 5.39 -34.80
CA MET A 157 5.63 4.76 -34.00
C MET A 157 5.32 3.31 -33.70
N LYS A 158 6.33 2.45 -33.75
CA LYS A 158 6.21 1.04 -33.32
C LYS A 158 6.75 0.85 -31.93
N LEU A 159 5.91 0.27 -31.06
CA LEU A 159 6.29 -0.03 -29.68
C LEU A 159 7.22 -1.25 -29.60
N LYS A 160 8.24 -1.19 -28.74
CA LYS A 160 9.05 -2.36 -28.40
C LYS A 160 8.24 -3.31 -27.52
N GLU A 161 8.65 -4.57 -27.44
CA GLU A 161 7.94 -5.63 -26.71
C GLU A 161 7.69 -5.31 -25.21
N ASN A 162 8.58 -4.55 -24.57
CA ASN A 162 8.46 -4.13 -23.18
C ASN A 162 7.81 -2.76 -22.97
N GLU A 163 7.32 -2.12 -24.04
CA GLU A 163 6.73 -0.80 -24.00
C GLU A 163 5.19 -0.87 -24.05
N VAL A 164 4.55 0.15 -23.49
CA VAL A 164 3.12 0.43 -23.65
C VAL A 164 2.95 1.89 -24.04
N PHE A 165 1.86 2.20 -24.73
CA PHE A 165 1.43 3.56 -24.99
C PHE A 165 0.23 3.85 -24.10
N ALA A 166 0.39 4.81 -23.18
CA ALA A 166 -0.62 5.11 -22.17
C ALA A 166 -1.04 6.58 -22.28
N LEU A 167 -2.35 6.81 -22.30
CA LEU A 167 -2.95 8.12 -22.47
C LEU A 167 -3.82 8.51 -21.28
N GLY A 168 -3.92 9.82 -21.03
CA GLY A 168 -4.95 10.36 -20.16
C GLY A 168 -6.33 10.28 -20.80
N ASP A 169 -7.39 10.01 -20.04
CA ASP A 169 -8.77 10.04 -20.54
C ASP A 169 -9.18 11.48 -20.93
N MET A 170 -8.61 12.48 -20.25
CA MET A 170 -8.71 13.90 -20.67
C MET A 170 -7.62 14.24 -21.67
N ARG A 171 -7.86 13.97 -22.94
CA ARG A 171 -6.85 14.13 -24.01
C ARG A 171 -6.26 15.53 -24.11
N LYS A 172 -7.02 16.55 -23.77
CA LYS A 172 -6.57 17.94 -23.81
C LYS A 172 -5.74 18.25 -22.56
N GLY A 173 -4.43 18.45 -22.75
CA GLY A 173 -3.51 18.90 -21.69
C GLY A 173 -2.95 17.80 -20.78
N ALA A 174 -3.39 16.53 -20.92
CA ALA A 174 -2.83 15.43 -20.13
C ALA A 174 -1.37 15.18 -20.47
N LYS A 175 -0.52 15.06 -19.44
CA LYS A 175 0.86 14.63 -19.61
C LYS A 175 0.92 13.10 -19.68
N ASP A 176 1.05 12.57 -20.89
CA ASP A 176 0.98 11.15 -21.17
C ASP A 176 2.02 10.73 -22.24
N SER A 177 1.88 9.57 -22.85
CA SER A 177 2.84 9.07 -23.84
C SER A 177 3.02 9.96 -25.07
N ARG A 178 2.11 10.88 -25.35
CA ARG A 178 2.29 11.89 -26.39
C ARG A 178 3.32 12.96 -25.99
N TYR A 179 3.51 13.14 -24.66
CA TYR A 179 4.41 14.16 -24.12
C TYR A 179 5.82 13.59 -23.81
N PHE A 180 5.89 12.40 -23.21
CA PHE A 180 7.15 11.81 -22.76
C PHE A 180 7.52 10.50 -23.47
N GLY A 181 6.76 10.08 -24.50
CA GLY A 181 7.00 8.86 -25.26
C GLY A 181 6.40 7.61 -24.62
N PRO A 182 6.69 6.44 -25.20
CA PRO A 182 6.28 5.17 -24.65
C PRO A 182 6.75 4.96 -23.21
N VAL A 183 5.98 4.19 -22.47
CA VAL A 183 6.26 3.82 -21.08
C VAL A 183 6.81 2.40 -21.08
N GLU A 184 7.97 2.21 -20.48
CA GLU A 184 8.49 0.86 -20.24
C GLU A 184 7.67 0.18 -19.14
N ARG A 185 7.47 -1.14 -19.24
CA ARG A 185 6.70 -1.90 -18.24
C ARG A 185 7.29 -1.78 -16.83
N ASP A 186 8.59 -1.54 -16.70
CA ASP A 186 9.28 -1.34 -15.42
C ASP A 186 8.98 0.02 -14.80
N GLU A 187 8.59 1.01 -15.58
CA GLU A 187 8.13 2.33 -15.12
C GLU A 187 6.69 2.29 -14.57
N ILE A 188 5.96 1.18 -14.81
CA ILE A 188 4.61 0.98 -14.28
C ILE A 188 4.70 0.51 -12.83
N LYS A 189 4.24 1.33 -11.90
CA LYS A 189 4.19 1.02 -10.47
C LYS A 189 3.15 -0.02 -10.11
N GLY A 190 2.07 -0.11 -10.88
CA GLY A 190 1.04 -1.13 -10.75
C GLY A 190 -0.27 -0.77 -11.44
N LYS A 191 -1.18 -1.75 -11.47
CA LYS A 191 -2.50 -1.67 -12.07
C LYS A 191 -3.52 -1.17 -11.06
N VAL A 192 -4.29 -0.15 -11.43
CA VAL A 192 -5.36 0.39 -10.59
C VAL A 192 -6.53 -0.57 -10.58
N PHE A 193 -6.98 -0.97 -9.39
CA PHE A 193 -8.12 -1.86 -9.21
C PHE A 193 -9.27 -1.23 -8.42
N ALA A 194 -9.01 -0.15 -7.67
CA ALA A 194 -10.05 0.54 -6.91
C ALA A 194 -9.81 2.05 -6.88
N LEU A 195 -10.90 2.78 -6.83
CA LEU A 195 -10.95 4.23 -6.67
C LEU A 195 -11.83 4.56 -5.48
N TYR A 196 -11.30 5.35 -4.56
CA TYR A 196 -12.06 5.91 -3.45
C TYR A 196 -12.23 7.41 -3.65
N ARG A 197 -13.47 7.84 -3.84
CA ARG A 197 -13.86 9.24 -3.98
C ARG A 197 -14.38 9.79 -2.66
N ARG A 198 -13.71 10.80 -2.15
CA ARG A 198 -14.24 11.53 -0.98
C ARG A 198 -15.42 12.38 -1.41
N SER A 199 -16.62 11.96 -1.04
CA SER A 199 -17.80 12.78 -1.24
C SER A 199 -17.64 14.11 -0.48
N LYS A 200 -17.70 15.23 -1.21
CA LYS A 200 -17.82 16.53 -0.58
C LYS A 200 -19.30 16.68 -0.22
N PHE A 201 -19.60 16.61 1.08
CA PHE A 201 -20.90 17.03 1.60
C PHE A 201 -20.96 18.55 1.56
#